data_22b9cce2a39c1e879ead84e048a54056
#
_entry.id   22b9cce2a39c1e879ead84e048a54056
#
_cell.length_a   1.000
_cell.length_b   1.000
_cell.length_c   1.000
_cell.angle_alpha   90.00
_cell.angle_beta   90.00
_cell.angle_gamma   90.00
#
_symmetry.space_group_name_H-M   'P 1'
#
loop_
_entity.id
_entity.type
_entity.pdbx_description
1 polymer ?
#
loop_
_entity_poly.entity_id
_entity_poly.type
_entity_poly.pdbx_seq_one_letter_code
_entity_poly.pdbx_strand_id
1 'polypeptide(L)'
;PTLDVTISEKGSDKQVTVTPEENQGRYLLGVQPGIKSDFVSMFVGGFTTAADSALRILSELKNLIFQPDLNKLGGPVAIFKASSDAAKNGIENVLYFLAVISINIGIFNLIPIPALDGGKIVLNILEAIRRKPLKQEIETYVTLAGVVIMVVLMIAVTWNDIMRLFFR
;
A
#
# COMPACT_ATOMS: atom_id res chain seq x y z
N PRO A 1 -34.59 -0.84 13.49
CA PRO A 1 -34.87 0.59 13.62
C PRO A 1 -34.68 1.29 12.29
N THR A 2 -35.65 2.12 11.90
CA THR A 2 -35.54 2.98 10.71
C THR A 2 -35.00 4.33 11.15
N LEU A 3 -34.10 4.90 10.35
CA LEU A 3 -33.50 6.21 10.56
C LEU A 3 -33.89 7.15 9.41
N ASP A 4 -34.38 8.33 9.74
CA ASP A 4 -34.65 9.38 8.77
C ASP A 4 -33.38 10.23 8.60
N VAL A 5 -32.79 10.19 7.41
CA VAL A 5 -31.58 10.92 7.06
C VAL A 5 -31.95 12.05 6.11
N THR A 6 -31.58 13.28 6.46
CA THR A 6 -31.76 14.44 5.59
C THR A 6 -30.52 14.59 4.71
N ILE A 7 -30.72 14.45 3.39
CA ILE A 7 -29.67 14.65 2.40
C ILE A 7 -29.85 16.05 1.81
N SER A 8 -28.85 16.90 1.98
CA SER A 8 -28.85 18.25 1.37
C SER A 8 -28.12 18.21 0.03
N GLU A 9 -28.84 18.38 -1.08
CA GLU A 9 -28.28 18.46 -2.42
C GLU A 9 -28.60 19.82 -3.05
N LYS A 10 -27.58 20.62 -3.31
CA LYS A 10 -27.69 21.96 -3.95
C LYS A 10 -28.77 22.89 -3.35
N GLY A 11 -28.92 22.87 -2.02
CA GLY A 11 -29.89 23.74 -1.34
C GLY A 11 -31.31 23.18 -1.29
N SER A 12 -31.52 21.94 -1.68
CA SER A 12 -32.78 21.21 -1.51
C SER A 12 -32.57 20.06 -0.53
N ASP A 13 -33.28 20.09 0.57
CA ASP A 13 -33.22 19.04 1.60
C ASP A 13 -34.23 17.94 1.25
N LYS A 14 -33.74 16.72 1.08
CA LYS A 14 -34.56 15.53 0.84
C LYS A 14 -34.44 14.61 2.02
N GLN A 15 -35.58 14.27 2.64
CA GLN A 15 -35.63 13.23 3.67
C GLN A 15 -35.72 11.86 3.02
N VAL A 16 -34.86 10.96 3.42
CA VAL A 16 -34.84 9.56 2.97
C VAL A 16 -34.82 8.68 4.20
N THR A 17 -35.82 7.81 4.30
CA THR A 17 -35.90 6.80 5.37
C THR A 17 -35.03 5.61 4.98
N VAL A 18 -33.98 5.33 5.75
CA VAL A 18 -33.05 4.24 5.51
C VAL A 18 -33.16 3.21 6.63
N THR A 19 -33.20 1.94 6.26
CA THR A 19 -33.19 0.83 7.22
C THR A 19 -31.72 0.32 7.30
N PRO A 20 -31.03 0.53 8.43
CA PRO A 20 -29.65 0.02 8.58
C PRO A 20 -29.63 -1.50 8.60
N GLU A 21 -28.64 -2.08 7.96
CA GLU A 21 -28.39 -3.52 8.01
C GLU A 21 -27.61 -3.88 9.29
N GLU A 22 -28.10 -4.85 10.05
CA GLU A 22 -27.42 -5.30 11.26
C GLU A 22 -26.36 -6.34 10.89
N ASN A 23 -25.10 -6.01 11.17
CA ASN A 23 -23.98 -6.91 10.96
C ASN A 23 -23.14 -7.00 12.25
N GLN A 24 -23.12 -8.18 12.87
CA GLN A 24 -22.38 -8.48 14.11
C GLN A 24 -22.63 -7.49 15.28
N GLY A 25 -23.89 -7.10 15.49
CA GLY A 25 -24.29 -6.19 16.56
C GLY A 25 -23.96 -4.71 16.29
N ARG A 26 -23.59 -4.35 15.05
CA ARG A 26 -23.43 -2.97 14.58
C ARG A 26 -24.40 -2.69 13.45
N TYR A 27 -25.02 -1.52 13.50
CA TYR A 27 -25.88 -1.06 12.41
C TYR A 27 -25.01 -0.29 11.40
N LEU A 28 -24.99 -0.79 10.15
CA LEU A 28 -24.23 -0.18 9.06
C LEU A 28 -25.18 0.53 8.11
N LEU A 29 -24.95 1.81 7.88
CA LEU A 29 -25.54 2.56 6.78
C LEU A 29 -24.59 2.45 5.59
N GLY A 30 -24.97 1.71 4.56
CA GLY A 30 -24.20 1.58 3.31
C GLY A 30 -24.25 2.87 2.48
N VAL A 31 -23.76 3.99 3.02
CA VAL A 31 -23.66 5.24 2.27
C VAL A 31 -22.36 5.20 1.49
N GLN A 32 -22.44 5.02 0.18
CA GLN A 32 -21.32 5.30 -0.71
C GLN A 32 -21.35 6.79 -1.08
N PRO A 33 -20.33 7.57 -0.69
CA PRO A 33 -20.23 8.94 -1.15
C PRO A 33 -20.14 8.93 -2.68
N GLY A 34 -21.13 9.51 -3.36
CA GLY A 34 -21.11 9.68 -4.80
C GLY A 34 -19.95 10.61 -5.16
N ILE A 35 -18.95 10.08 -5.84
CA ILE A 35 -17.88 10.90 -6.41
C ILE A 35 -18.50 11.66 -7.58
N LYS A 36 -18.51 12.99 -7.53
CA LYS A 36 -18.79 13.78 -8.72
C LYS A 36 -17.75 13.41 -9.78
N SER A 37 -18.19 12.75 -10.83
CA SER A 37 -17.34 12.25 -11.92
C SER A 37 -16.95 13.38 -12.90
N ASP A 38 -16.42 14.46 -12.37
CA ASP A 38 -15.72 15.46 -13.17
C ASP A 38 -14.28 14.99 -13.37
N PHE A 39 -13.78 15.02 -14.61
CA PHE A 39 -12.45 14.51 -14.96
C PHE A 39 -11.36 15.13 -14.08
N VAL A 40 -11.47 16.43 -13.78
CA VAL A 40 -10.50 17.13 -12.92
C VAL A 40 -10.55 16.61 -11.48
N SER A 41 -11.75 16.43 -10.92
CA SER A 41 -11.90 15.89 -9.55
C SER A 41 -11.47 14.44 -9.45
N MET A 42 -11.65 13.63 -10.50
CA MET A 42 -11.12 12.26 -10.54
C MET A 42 -9.59 12.24 -10.58
N PHE A 43 -8.97 13.11 -11.38
CA PHE A 43 -7.53 13.21 -11.50
C PHE A 43 -6.89 13.72 -10.19
N VAL A 44 -7.42 14.80 -9.63
CA VAL A 44 -6.97 15.36 -8.35
C VAL A 44 -7.21 14.38 -7.21
N GLY A 45 -8.38 13.74 -7.17
CA GLY A 45 -8.71 12.72 -6.17
C GLY A 45 -7.79 11.49 -6.27
N GLY A 46 -7.47 11.03 -7.47
CA GLY A 46 -6.51 9.97 -7.70
C GLY A 46 -5.11 10.32 -7.20
N PHE A 47 -4.64 11.54 -7.50
CA PHE A 47 -3.34 12.02 -7.04
C PHE A 47 -3.27 12.17 -5.51
N THR A 48 -4.29 12.74 -4.88
CA THR A 48 -4.34 12.87 -3.42
C THR A 48 -4.38 11.50 -2.74
N THR A 49 -5.19 10.57 -3.25
CA THR A 49 -5.25 9.20 -2.72
C THR A 49 -3.91 8.48 -2.88
N ALA A 50 -3.21 8.67 -3.99
CA ALA A 50 -1.88 8.11 -4.20
C ALA A 50 -0.86 8.71 -3.22
N ALA A 51 -0.89 10.03 -3.00
CA ALA A 51 -0.01 10.71 -2.05
C ALA A 51 -0.28 10.25 -0.60
N ASP A 52 -1.54 10.15 -0.19
CA ASP A 52 -1.93 9.65 1.13
C ASP A 52 -1.50 8.19 1.33
N SER A 53 -1.65 7.36 0.29
CA SER A 53 -1.19 5.97 0.32
C SER A 53 0.33 5.90 0.49
N ALA A 54 1.07 6.75 -0.23
CA ALA A 54 2.52 6.87 -0.11
C ALA A 54 2.95 7.25 1.32
N LEU A 55 2.31 8.24 1.93
CA LEU A 55 2.59 8.66 3.30
C LEU A 55 2.28 7.56 4.32
N ARG A 56 1.19 6.82 4.14
CA ARG A 56 0.84 5.67 4.99
C ARG A 56 1.90 4.58 4.89
N ILE A 57 2.35 4.24 3.69
CA ILE A 57 3.41 3.24 3.49
C ILE A 57 4.71 3.67 4.18
N LEU A 58 5.10 4.94 4.07
CA LEU A 58 6.28 5.46 4.76
C LEU A 58 6.13 5.39 6.28
N SER A 59 4.94 5.66 6.82
CA SER A 59 4.66 5.53 8.25
C SER A 59 4.71 4.07 8.72
N GLU A 60 4.17 3.15 7.94
CA GLU A 60 4.24 1.71 8.23
C GLU A 60 5.67 1.18 8.18
N LEU A 61 6.48 1.65 7.20
CA LEU A 61 7.90 1.32 7.15
C LEU A 61 8.66 1.83 8.37
N LYS A 62 8.38 3.06 8.80
CA LYS A 62 8.92 3.59 10.05
C LYS A 62 8.55 2.70 11.23
N ASN A 63 7.27 2.33 11.36
CA ASN A 63 6.80 1.47 12.43
C ASN A 63 7.47 0.09 12.38
N LEU A 64 7.69 -0.47 11.18
CA LEU A 64 8.36 -1.74 11.01
C LEU A 64 9.83 -1.71 11.45
N ILE A 65 10.53 -0.59 11.23
CA ILE A 65 11.92 -0.41 11.68
C ILE A 65 12.01 -0.36 13.19
N PHE A 66 11.08 0.36 13.86
CA PHE A 66 11.11 0.55 15.30
C PHE A 66 10.43 -0.59 16.09
N GLN A 67 9.48 -1.27 15.48
CA GLN A 67 8.72 -2.39 16.05
C GLN A 67 8.58 -3.49 14.98
N PRO A 68 9.64 -4.27 14.74
CA PRO A 68 9.62 -5.30 13.71
C PRO A 68 8.60 -6.38 14.06
N ASP A 69 7.52 -6.42 13.30
CA ASP A 69 6.47 -7.42 13.41
C ASP A 69 6.23 -8.05 12.02
N LEU A 70 6.83 -9.23 11.82
CA LEU A 70 6.67 -9.98 10.57
C LEU A 70 5.21 -10.35 10.28
N ASN A 71 4.35 -10.33 11.30
CA ASN A 71 2.93 -10.62 11.12
C ASN A 71 2.17 -9.50 10.38
N LYS A 72 2.72 -8.29 10.33
CA LYS A 72 2.16 -7.16 9.58
C LYS A 72 2.60 -7.15 8.13
N LEU A 73 3.62 -7.91 7.78
CA LEU A 73 4.11 -8.01 6.41
C LEU A 73 3.27 -9.04 5.65
N GLY A 74 2.71 -8.60 4.53
CA GLY A 74 2.10 -9.50 3.55
C GLY A 74 3.17 -9.98 2.57
N GLY A 75 3.34 -11.28 2.46
CA GLY A 75 4.25 -11.89 1.49
C GLY A 75 3.54 -12.30 0.20
N PRO A 76 4.20 -13.08 -0.66
CA PRO A 76 3.67 -13.50 -1.95
C PRO A 76 2.30 -14.19 -1.87
N VAL A 77 2.06 -14.95 -0.82
CA VAL A 77 0.79 -15.68 -0.62
C VAL A 77 -0.34 -14.72 -0.25
N ALA A 78 -0.06 -13.72 0.61
CA ALA A 78 -1.03 -12.68 0.94
C ALA A 78 -1.36 -11.82 -0.27
N ILE A 79 -0.37 -11.47 -1.11
CA ILE A 79 -0.56 -10.73 -2.36
C ILE A 79 -1.44 -11.53 -3.33
N PHE A 80 -1.18 -12.83 -3.49
CA PHE A 80 -1.98 -13.70 -4.34
C PHE A 80 -3.44 -13.75 -3.88
N LYS A 81 -3.68 -13.89 -2.57
CA LYS A 81 -5.01 -13.88 -2.00
C LYS A 81 -5.72 -12.54 -2.25
N ALA A 82 -5.05 -11.42 -1.97
CA ALA A 82 -5.60 -10.08 -2.21
C ALA A 82 -5.92 -9.84 -3.68
N SER A 83 -5.06 -10.31 -4.60
CA SER A 83 -5.30 -10.27 -6.05
C SER A 83 -6.55 -11.09 -6.45
N SER A 84 -6.68 -12.31 -5.91
CA SER A 84 -7.85 -13.15 -6.16
C SER A 84 -9.13 -12.51 -5.64
N ASP A 85 -9.10 -11.93 -4.45
CA ASP A 85 -10.26 -11.26 -3.86
C ASP A 85 -10.62 -9.98 -4.64
N ALA A 86 -9.63 -9.21 -5.10
CA ALA A 86 -9.87 -8.08 -5.97
C ALA A 86 -10.55 -8.51 -7.28
N ALA A 87 -10.08 -9.62 -7.90
CA ALA A 87 -10.66 -10.14 -9.13
C ALA A 87 -12.12 -10.60 -8.98
N LYS A 88 -12.49 -11.18 -7.83
CA LYS A 88 -13.87 -11.58 -7.53
C LYS A 88 -14.81 -10.38 -7.36
N ASN A 89 -14.29 -9.26 -6.88
CA ASN A 89 -15.07 -8.06 -6.60
C ASN A 89 -15.15 -7.07 -7.78
N GLY A 90 -14.71 -7.48 -8.96
CA GLY A 90 -14.86 -6.74 -10.21
C GLY A 90 -13.61 -5.92 -10.62
N ILE A 91 -13.69 -5.41 -11.86
CA ILE A 91 -12.55 -4.75 -12.52
C ILE A 91 -12.06 -3.50 -11.77
N GLU A 92 -12.95 -2.76 -11.14
CA GLU A 92 -12.60 -1.54 -10.38
C GLU A 92 -11.66 -1.89 -9.21
N ASN A 93 -11.96 -2.98 -8.49
CA ASN A 93 -11.11 -3.45 -7.39
C ASN A 93 -9.75 -3.98 -7.89
N VAL A 94 -9.71 -4.59 -9.07
CA VAL A 94 -8.45 -5.00 -9.71
C VAL A 94 -7.60 -3.78 -10.05
N LEU A 95 -8.19 -2.76 -10.66
CA LEU A 95 -7.47 -1.52 -11.00
C LEU A 95 -6.96 -0.80 -9.75
N TYR A 96 -7.79 -0.72 -8.71
CA TYR A 96 -7.38 -0.17 -7.41
C TYR A 96 -6.22 -0.96 -6.80
N PHE A 97 -6.32 -2.29 -6.78
CA PHE A 97 -5.26 -3.17 -6.28
C PHE A 97 -3.94 -2.97 -7.05
N LEU A 98 -4.01 -2.88 -8.38
CA LEU A 98 -2.83 -2.62 -9.22
C LEU A 98 -2.21 -1.25 -8.92
N ALA A 99 -3.03 -0.22 -8.72
CA ALA A 99 -2.56 1.11 -8.34
C ALA A 99 -1.82 1.08 -7.00
N VAL A 100 -2.40 0.41 -5.98
CA VAL A 100 -1.78 0.26 -4.66
C VAL A 100 -0.45 -0.49 -4.76
N ILE A 101 -0.39 -1.59 -5.50
CA ILE A 101 0.85 -2.35 -5.71
C ILE A 101 1.91 -1.50 -6.41
N SER A 102 1.52 -0.72 -7.44
CA SER A 102 2.45 0.15 -8.16
C SER A 102 3.05 1.22 -7.25
N ILE A 103 2.24 1.86 -6.40
CA ILE A 103 2.70 2.83 -5.42
C ILE A 103 3.66 2.18 -4.42
N ASN A 104 3.31 0.99 -3.92
CA ASN A 104 4.16 0.24 -3.00
C ASN A 104 5.54 -0.05 -3.62
N ILE A 105 5.57 -0.59 -4.83
CA ILE A 105 6.83 -0.90 -5.54
C ILE A 105 7.66 0.37 -5.73
N GLY A 106 7.03 1.49 -6.12
CA GLY A 106 7.71 2.77 -6.28
C GLY A 106 8.38 3.25 -4.97
N ILE A 107 7.64 3.22 -3.87
CA ILE A 107 8.14 3.65 -2.56
C ILE A 107 9.25 2.72 -2.06
N PHE A 108 9.05 1.40 -2.16
CA PHE A 108 10.08 0.44 -1.76
C PHE A 108 11.36 0.62 -2.55
N ASN A 109 11.27 0.92 -3.85
CA ASN A 109 12.46 1.19 -4.68
C ASN A 109 13.20 2.47 -4.28
N LEU A 110 12.54 3.44 -3.65
CA LEU A 110 13.17 4.65 -3.15
C LEU A 110 13.86 4.48 -1.78
N ILE A 111 13.62 3.37 -1.08
CA ILE A 111 14.26 3.10 0.20
C ILE A 111 15.77 2.93 -0.01
N PRO A 112 16.63 3.48 0.88
CA PRO A 112 18.09 3.39 0.78
C PRO A 112 18.62 1.99 1.12
N ILE A 113 18.08 0.96 0.46
CA ILE A 113 18.52 -0.43 0.60
C ILE A 113 19.42 -0.76 -0.60
N PRO A 114 20.62 -1.31 -0.36
CA PRO A 114 21.44 -1.82 -1.45
C PRO A 114 20.65 -2.80 -2.32
N ALA A 115 20.88 -2.78 -3.61
CA ALA A 115 20.16 -3.49 -4.66
C ALA A 115 18.86 -2.82 -5.17
N LEU A 116 18.32 -1.80 -4.48
CA LEU A 116 17.21 -0.97 -4.96
C LEU A 116 17.75 0.36 -5.52
N ASP A 117 16.88 1.07 -6.26
CA ASP A 117 17.25 2.35 -6.87
C ASP A 117 17.62 3.40 -5.81
N GLY A 118 16.94 3.42 -4.67
CA GLY A 118 17.27 4.28 -3.53
C GLY A 118 18.68 4.02 -2.99
N GLY A 119 19.12 2.76 -2.97
CA GLY A 119 20.49 2.41 -2.61
C GLY A 119 21.51 2.99 -3.58
N LYS A 120 21.25 2.93 -4.89
CA LYS A 120 22.10 3.55 -5.92
C LYS A 120 22.14 5.07 -5.79
N ILE A 121 21.01 5.70 -5.49
CA ILE A 121 20.95 7.15 -5.25
C ILE A 121 21.88 7.52 -4.08
N VAL A 122 21.84 6.77 -2.98
CA VAL A 122 22.71 7.01 -1.82
C VAL A 122 24.19 6.84 -2.18
N LEU A 123 24.54 5.80 -2.94
CA LEU A 123 25.92 5.60 -3.41
C LEU A 123 26.38 6.76 -4.30
N ASN A 124 25.56 7.21 -5.24
CA ASN A 124 25.87 8.34 -6.11
C ASN A 124 26.04 9.65 -5.33
N ILE A 125 25.19 9.90 -4.31
CA ILE A 125 25.34 11.05 -3.41
C ILE A 125 26.67 10.97 -2.65
N LEU A 126 27.03 9.78 -2.16
CA LEU A 126 28.29 9.57 -1.45
C LEU A 126 29.50 9.84 -2.36
N GLU A 127 29.46 9.40 -3.63
CA GLU A 127 30.50 9.71 -4.63
C GLU A 127 30.61 11.22 -4.88
N ALA A 128 29.47 11.90 -5.04
CA ALA A 128 29.45 13.34 -5.24
C ALA A 128 30.07 14.11 -4.06
N ILE A 129 29.76 13.71 -2.82
CA ILE A 129 30.35 14.30 -1.61
C ILE A 129 31.85 14.04 -1.53
N ARG A 130 32.28 12.81 -1.83
CA ARG A 130 33.68 12.40 -1.79
C ARG A 130 34.50 12.94 -2.97
N ARG A 131 33.83 13.40 -4.03
CA ARG A 131 34.43 13.80 -5.31
C ARG A 131 35.37 12.73 -5.93
N LYS A 132 35.13 11.49 -5.62
CA LYS A 132 35.85 10.33 -6.13
C LYS A 132 34.90 9.18 -6.33
N PRO A 133 34.92 8.49 -7.49
CA PRO A 133 34.09 7.34 -7.73
C PRO A 133 34.38 6.21 -6.73
N LEU A 134 33.37 5.43 -6.37
CA LEU A 134 33.56 4.20 -5.63
C LEU A 134 34.21 3.15 -6.54
N LYS A 135 35.00 2.28 -5.97
CA LYS A 135 35.51 1.13 -6.71
C LYS A 135 34.30 0.22 -7.08
N GLN A 136 34.25 -0.20 -8.32
CA GLN A 136 33.19 -1.07 -8.84
C GLN A 136 33.03 -2.35 -8.00
N GLU A 137 34.10 -2.86 -7.44
CA GLU A 137 34.06 -4.01 -6.53
C GLU A 137 33.24 -3.74 -5.28
N ILE A 138 33.35 -2.53 -4.68
CA ILE A 138 32.59 -2.14 -3.48
C ILE A 138 31.10 -2.05 -3.82
N GLU A 139 30.77 -1.40 -4.93
CA GLU A 139 29.39 -1.29 -5.40
C GLU A 139 28.78 -2.69 -5.63
N THR A 140 29.52 -3.59 -6.26
CA THR A 140 29.11 -4.97 -6.49
C THR A 140 28.86 -5.73 -5.19
N TYR A 141 29.75 -5.65 -4.22
CA TYR A 141 29.59 -6.34 -2.93
C TYR A 141 28.42 -5.78 -2.12
N VAL A 142 28.25 -4.48 -2.11
CA VAL A 142 27.14 -3.81 -1.41
C VAL A 142 25.81 -4.20 -2.03
N THR A 143 25.75 -4.22 -3.36
CA THR A 143 24.54 -4.66 -4.10
C THR A 143 24.25 -6.13 -3.85
N LEU A 144 25.26 -6.99 -3.89
CA LEU A 144 25.09 -8.44 -3.63
C LEU A 144 24.61 -8.70 -2.20
N ALA A 145 25.17 -8.01 -1.22
CA ALA A 145 24.72 -8.10 0.16
C ALA A 145 23.23 -7.69 0.30
N GLY A 146 22.81 -6.61 -0.38
CA GLY A 146 21.43 -6.19 -0.43
C GLY A 146 20.49 -7.25 -1.04
N VAL A 147 20.91 -7.86 -2.15
CA VAL A 147 20.14 -8.97 -2.78
C VAL A 147 19.99 -10.15 -1.82
N VAL A 148 21.06 -10.56 -1.15
CA VAL A 148 21.03 -11.66 -0.19
C VAL A 148 20.05 -11.35 0.95
N ILE A 149 20.10 -10.14 1.52
CA ILE A 149 19.17 -9.71 2.57
C ILE A 149 17.71 -9.76 2.08
N MET A 150 17.45 -9.28 0.87
CA MET A 150 16.10 -9.31 0.30
C MET A 150 15.59 -10.74 0.08
N VAL A 151 16.44 -11.65 -0.40
CA VAL A 151 16.07 -13.05 -0.59
C VAL A 151 15.76 -13.71 0.76
N VAL A 152 16.58 -13.48 1.79
CA VAL A 152 16.33 -14.01 3.13
C VAL A 152 15.03 -13.47 3.71
N LEU A 153 14.77 -12.16 3.57
CA LEU A 153 13.51 -11.55 3.99
C LEU A 153 12.30 -12.15 3.24
N MET A 154 12.41 -12.31 1.92
CA MET A 154 11.35 -12.92 1.12
C MET A 154 11.02 -14.34 1.59
N ILE A 155 12.04 -15.15 1.85
CA ILE A 155 11.86 -16.50 2.38
C ILE A 155 11.19 -16.46 3.77
N ALA A 156 11.64 -15.60 4.67
CA ALA A 156 11.10 -15.47 6.02
C ALA A 156 9.62 -15.03 6.01
N VAL A 157 9.27 -14.03 5.18
CA VAL A 157 7.90 -13.54 5.06
C VAL A 157 7.00 -14.58 4.40
N THR A 158 7.49 -15.26 3.35
CA THR A 158 6.73 -16.34 2.69
C THR A 158 6.46 -17.50 3.66
N TRP A 159 7.46 -17.87 4.45
CA TRP A 159 7.29 -18.88 5.49
C TRP A 159 6.23 -18.48 6.51
N ASN A 160 6.28 -17.24 6.98
CA ASN A 160 5.29 -16.70 7.91
C ASN A 160 3.87 -16.70 7.31
N ASP A 161 3.72 -16.33 6.03
CA ASP A 161 2.44 -16.35 5.32
C ASP A 161 1.86 -17.78 5.26
N ILE A 162 2.69 -18.77 4.92
CA ILE A 162 2.29 -20.17 4.86
C ILE A 162 1.85 -20.67 6.24
N MET A 163 2.63 -20.38 7.28
CA MET A 163 2.29 -20.77 8.65
C MET A 163 0.95 -20.16 9.09
N ARG A 164 0.66 -18.91 8.72
CA ARG A 164 -0.62 -18.27 9.03
C ARG A 164 -1.81 -18.89 8.31
N LEU A 165 -1.60 -19.46 7.13
CA LEU A 165 -2.65 -20.14 6.37
C LEU A 165 -3.00 -21.52 6.94
N PHE A 166 -2.01 -22.25 7.43
CA PHE A 166 -2.19 -23.65 7.85
C PHE A 166 -2.42 -23.84 9.36
N PHE A 167 -2.03 -22.87 10.19
CA PHE A 167 -2.03 -23.02 11.66
C PHE A 167 -2.88 -21.98 12.39
N ARG A 168 -3.74 -21.24 11.67
CA ARG A 168 -4.69 -20.28 12.27
C ARG A 168 -6.15 -20.60 11.82
#